data_8eff56c999819f838e8411a52eae621b
#
_entry.id   8eff56c999819f838e8411a52eae621b
#
_cell.length_a   1.000
_cell.length_b   1.000
_cell.length_c   1.000
_cell.angle_alpha   90.00
_cell.angle_beta   90.00
_cell.angle_gamma   90.00
#
_symmetry.space_group_name_H-M   'P 1'
#
loop_
_entity.id
_entity.type
_entity.pdbx_description
1 polymer ?
#
loop_
_entity_poly.entity_id
_entity_poly.type
_entity_poly.pdbx_seq_one_letter_code
_entity_poly.pdbx_strand_id
1 'polypeptide(L)'
;MSDKPQIKLAETVVLIDAAFLNFVITDIKGYFEETLHRSLQEIDLSMLTTYITLDAGITEGKNEVQFLFVYDKESSRLQYCQPSDLQEELNGVAFQSPYGEYSFASVPSEGMVSREDLFLDLLSIVSDSADVKRMIVISFNEEYGKKVTDALHEVKGKEVIQFLSLIHISEPTRH
;
A
#
# COMPACT_ATOMS: atom_id res chain seq x y z
N MET A 1 20.40 23.71 4.06
CA MET A 1 20.43 22.27 3.70
C MET A 1 19.53 21.49 4.61
N SER A 2 18.64 20.71 4.04
CA SER A 2 17.70 19.94 4.84
C SER A 2 18.36 18.71 5.42
N ASP A 3 18.34 18.55 6.75
CA ASP A 3 18.87 17.36 7.41
C ASP A 3 17.89 16.19 7.41
N LYS A 4 16.75 16.33 6.72
CA LYS A 4 15.79 15.25 6.62
C LYS A 4 16.32 14.18 5.67
N PRO A 5 16.36 12.90 6.12
CA PRO A 5 16.69 11.83 5.20
C PRO A 5 15.68 11.81 4.06
N GLN A 6 16.18 11.89 2.84
CA GLN A 6 15.33 11.75 1.67
C GLN A 6 15.01 10.29 1.47
N ILE A 7 13.73 9.95 1.52
CA ILE A 7 13.30 8.59 1.19
C ILE A 7 13.43 8.47 -0.33
N LYS A 8 14.28 7.53 -0.76
CA LYS A 8 14.38 7.22 -2.17
C LYS A 8 13.14 6.42 -2.58
N LEU A 9 12.39 6.96 -3.53
CA LEU A 9 11.16 6.31 -4.01
C LEU A 9 11.46 5.47 -5.25
N ALA A 10 10.83 4.31 -5.32
CA ALA A 10 10.93 3.41 -6.47
C ALA A 10 10.05 3.91 -7.63
N GLU A 11 10.21 3.33 -8.81
CA GLU A 11 9.39 3.69 -9.97
C GLU A 11 7.91 3.38 -9.76
N THR A 12 7.60 2.29 -9.04
CA THR A 12 6.23 1.96 -8.64
C THR A 12 6.14 2.06 -7.13
N VAL A 13 5.21 2.86 -6.64
CA VAL A 13 4.95 3.04 -5.22
C VAL A 13 3.52 2.63 -4.91
N VAL A 14 3.37 1.74 -3.94
CA VAL A 14 2.06 1.33 -3.42
C VAL A 14 1.90 1.99 -2.05
N LEU A 15 1.03 2.98 -1.97
CA LEU A 15 0.75 3.71 -0.73
C LEU A 15 -0.48 3.09 -0.07
N ILE A 16 -0.32 2.54 1.13
CA ILE A 16 -1.35 1.74 1.79
C ILE A 16 -1.65 2.27 3.18
N ASP A 17 -2.93 2.46 3.48
CA ASP A 17 -3.40 2.72 4.83
C ASP A 17 -3.55 1.38 5.57
N ALA A 18 -2.71 1.16 6.60
CA ALA A 18 -2.71 -0.10 7.34
C ALA A 18 -4.02 -0.34 8.11
N ALA A 19 -4.66 0.72 8.57
CA ALA A 19 -5.96 0.58 9.26
C ALA A 19 -7.03 0.07 8.29
N PHE A 20 -6.98 0.49 7.03
CA PHE A 20 -7.88 -0.05 6.01
C PHE A 20 -7.63 -1.53 5.77
N LEU A 21 -6.37 -1.95 5.66
CA LEU A 21 -6.06 -3.38 5.54
C LEU A 21 -6.67 -4.18 6.69
N ASN A 22 -6.48 -3.71 7.91
CA ASN A 22 -7.04 -4.38 9.08
C ASN A 22 -8.57 -4.40 9.05
N PHE A 23 -9.18 -3.35 8.51
CA PHE A 23 -10.64 -3.27 8.36
C PHE A 23 -11.18 -4.35 7.42
N VAL A 24 -10.46 -4.67 6.35
CA VAL A 24 -10.93 -5.63 5.34
C VAL A 24 -10.21 -6.98 5.40
N ILE A 25 -9.30 -7.18 6.34
CA ILE A 25 -8.40 -8.35 6.32
C ILE A 25 -9.14 -9.66 6.49
N THR A 26 -10.23 -9.69 7.25
CA THR A 26 -11.03 -10.90 7.43
C THR A 26 -11.65 -11.33 6.10
N ASP A 27 -12.11 -10.37 5.32
CA ASP A 27 -12.69 -10.63 4.00
C ASP A 27 -11.62 -11.09 3.01
N ILE A 28 -10.43 -10.48 3.05
CA ILE A 28 -9.30 -10.88 2.21
C ILE A 28 -8.87 -12.31 2.56
N LYS A 29 -8.79 -12.60 3.85
CA LYS A 29 -8.44 -13.94 4.33
C LYS A 29 -9.45 -14.98 3.83
N GLY A 30 -10.75 -14.65 3.92
CA GLY A 30 -11.82 -15.50 3.40
C GLY A 30 -11.70 -15.74 1.91
N TYR A 31 -11.36 -14.71 1.14
CA TYR A 31 -11.13 -14.82 -0.30
C TYR A 31 -9.97 -15.80 -0.61
N PHE A 32 -8.85 -15.68 0.11
CA PHE A 32 -7.72 -16.60 -0.09
C PHE A 32 -8.05 -18.02 0.34
N GLU A 33 -8.79 -18.19 1.45
CA GLU A 33 -9.24 -19.51 1.90
C GLU A 33 -10.09 -20.19 0.83
N GLU A 34 -11.00 -19.45 0.22
CA GLU A 34 -11.87 -19.96 -0.83
C GLU A 34 -11.06 -20.34 -2.08
N THR A 35 -10.14 -19.47 -2.48
CA THR A 35 -9.29 -19.69 -3.66
C THR A 35 -8.37 -20.90 -3.46
N LEU A 36 -7.81 -21.07 -2.26
CA LEU A 36 -6.89 -22.16 -1.95
C LEU A 36 -7.59 -23.46 -1.49
N HIS A 37 -8.90 -23.40 -1.27
CA HIS A 37 -9.72 -24.51 -0.78
C HIS A 37 -9.21 -25.08 0.56
N ARG A 38 -8.80 -24.17 1.45
CA ARG A 38 -8.34 -24.54 2.80
C ARG A 38 -8.46 -23.36 3.77
N SER A 39 -8.59 -23.67 5.05
CA SER A 39 -8.58 -22.66 6.10
C SER A 39 -7.17 -22.12 6.33
N LEU A 40 -7.06 -20.84 6.63
CA LEU A 40 -5.81 -20.16 6.94
C LEU A 40 -5.92 -19.53 8.32
N GLN A 41 -4.87 -19.68 9.13
CA GLN A 41 -4.76 -18.92 10.38
C GLN A 41 -4.28 -17.51 10.11
N GLU A 42 -3.34 -17.38 9.18
CA GLU A 42 -2.71 -16.12 8.82
C GLU A 42 -2.51 -16.07 7.32
N ILE A 43 -2.42 -14.84 6.79
CA ILE A 43 -2.08 -14.58 5.40
C ILE A 43 -0.58 -14.31 5.34
N ASP A 44 0.11 -14.97 4.41
CA ASP A 44 1.49 -14.63 4.09
C ASP A 44 1.48 -13.26 3.39
N LEU A 45 2.23 -12.31 3.91
CA LEU A 45 2.28 -10.96 3.34
C LEU A 45 2.74 -10.98 1.88
N SER A 46 3.59 -11.94 1.51
CA SER A 46 4.01 -12.08 0.12
C SER A 46 2.83 -12.43 -0.80
N MET A 47 1.85 -13.19 -0.32
CA MET A 47 0.63 -13.46 -1.08
C MET A 47 -0.20 -12.20 -1.27
N LEU A 48 -0.35 -11.41 -0.21
CA LEU A 48 -1.12 -10.17 -0.27
C LEU A 48 -0.49 -9.17 -1.22
N THR A 49 0.82 -8.98 -1.12
CA THR A 49 1.53 -8.04 -1.98
C THR A 49 1.53 -8.49 -3.44
N THR A 50 1.64 -9.79 -3.69
CA THR A 50 1.53 -10.35 -5.04
C THR A 50 0.12 -10.13 -5.60
N TYR A 51 -0.90 -10.35 -4.79
CA TYR A 51 -2.29 -10.09 -5.18
C TYR A 51 -2.50 -8.64 -5.60
N ILE A 52 -2.00 -7.70 -4.79
CA ILE A 52 -2.09 -6.26 -5.10
C ILE A 52 -1.36 -5.95 -6.41
N THR A 53 -0.17 -6.50 -6.57
CA THR A 53 0.65 -6.30 -7.78
C THR A 53 -0.08 -6.75 -9.02
N LEU A 54 -0.67 -7.95 -8.99
CA LEU A 54 -1.41 -8.51 -10.13
C LEU A 54 -2.67 -7.71 -10.42
N ASP A 55 -3.42 -7.34 -9.39
CA ASP A 55 -4.65 -6.57 -9.55
C ASP A 55 -4.37 -5.17 -10.12
N ALA A 56 -3.21 -4.62 -9.83
CA ALA A 56 -2.79 -3.34 -10.39
C ALA A 56 -2.30 -3.46 -11.84
N GLY A 57 -2.21 -4.68 -12.38
CA GLY A 57 -1.80 -4.90 -13.76
C GLY A 57 -0.30 -4.89 -13.99
N ILE A 58 0.50 -5.09 -12.93
CA ILE A 58 1.95 -5.19 -13.08
C ILE A 58 2.28 -6.58 -13.60
N THR A 59 3.03 -6.64 -14.69
CA THR A 59 3.42 -7.91 -15.33
C THR A 59 4.76 -8.39 -14.81
N GLU A 60 5.08 -9.66 -15.06
CA GLU A 60 6.39 -10.22 -14.72
C GLU A 60 7.51 -9.39 -15.32
N GLY A 61 8.62 -9.27 -14.60
CA GLY A 61 9.78 -8.53 -15.07
C GLY A 61 10.57 -7.89 -13.96
N LYS A 62 11.42 -6.94 -14.34
CA LYS A 62 12.32 -6.24 -13.41
C LYS A 62 11.67 -4.96 -12.90
N ASN A 63 10.54 -5.07 -12.22
CA ASN A 63 9.90 -3.92 -11.61
C ASN A 63 10.53 -3.64 -10.24
N GLU A 64 10.54 -2.38 -9.85
CA GLU A 64 10.87 -1.97 -8.50
C GLU A 64 9.57 -1.49 -7.87
N VAL A 65 9.07 -2.21 -6.87
CA VAL A 65 7.79 -1.91 -6.22
C VAL A 65 8.06 -1.64 -4.75
N GLN A 66 7.73 -0.44 -4.32
CA GLN A 66 7.89 -0.02 -2.92
C GLN A 66 6.53 0.10 -2.26
N PHE A 67 6.35 -0.62 -1.16
CA PHE A 67 5.13 -0.56 -0.37
C PHE A 67 5.37 0.39 0.79
N LEU A 68 4.58 1.46 0.84
CA LEU A 68 4.60 2.43 1.94
C LEU A 68 3.34 2.24 2.77
N PHE A 69 3.52 1.73 3.98
CA PHE A 69 2.42 1.56 4.92
C PHE A 69 2.31 2.78 5.83
N VAL A 70 1.13 3.37 5.89
CA VAL A 70 0.81 4.45 6.81
C VAL A 70 -0.02 3.86 7.95
N TYR A 71 0.41 4.06 9.18
CA TYR A 71 -0.27 3.46 10.32
C TYR A 71 -0.30 4.39 11.54
N ASP A 72 -1.24 4.12 12.44
CA ASP A 72 -1.33 4.75 13.75
C ASP A 72 -1.11 3.69 14.84
N LYS A 73 -1.30 4.06 16.10
CA LYS A 73 -1.08 3.13 17.21
C LYS A 73 -1.97 1.89 17.14
N GLU A 74 -3.18 2.05 16.64
CA GLU A 74 -4.15 0.95 16.56
C GLU A 74 -3.90 0.05 15.37
N SER A 75 -3.16 0.52 14.38
CA SER A 75 -2.86 -0.23 13.15
C SER A 75 -1.37 -0.54 12.98
N SER A 76 -0.60 -0.54 14.07
CA SER A 76 0.84 -0.83 14.03
C SER A 76 1.15 -2.29 13.67
N ARG A 77 0.17 -3.18 13.76
CA ARG A 77 0.27 -4.57 13.34
C ARG A 77 -0.80 -4.89 12.32
N LEU A 78 -0.39 -5.60 11.27
CA LEU A 78 -1.33 -6.16 10.30
C LEU A 78 -1.95 -7.43 10.90
N GLN A 79 -3.25 -7.40 11.12
CA GLN A 79 -3.95 -8.54 11.70
C GLN A 79 -3.97 -9.71 10.71
N TYR A 80 -3.84 -10.93 11.24
CA TYR A 80 -3.88 -12.17 10.45
C TYR A 80 -2.85 -12.23 9.32
N CYS A 81 -1.75 -11.47 9.43
CA CYS A 81 -0.66 -11.46 8.46
C CYS A 81 0.67 -11.87 9.10
N GLN A 82 1.55 -12.44 8.31
CA GLN A 82 2.93 -12.74 8.68
C GLN A 82 3.86 -12.29 7.55
N PRO A 83 4.87 -11.47 7.83
CA PRO A 83 5.10 -10.73 9.07
C PRO A 83 4.02 -9.66 9.32
N SER A 84 3.89 -9.20 10.57
CA SER A 84 2.77 -8.34 10.98
C SER A 84 3.18 -6.99 11.52
N ASP A 85 4.31 -6.89 12.23
CA ASP A 85 4.72 -5.66 12.90
C ASP A 85 5.35 -4.70 11.90
N LEU A 86 4.68 -3.57 11.66
CA LEU A 86 5.10 -2.62 10.63
C LEU A 86 6.42 -1.95 10.95
N GLN A 87 6.70 -1.68 12.21
CA GLN A 87 7.93 -1.01 12.60
C GLN A 87 9.09 -2.00 12.75
N GLU A 88 8.85 -3.11 13.43
CA GLU A 88 9.92 -4.03 13.83
C GLU A 88 10.25 -5.07 12.76
N GLU A 89 9.25 -5.50 11.99
CA GLU A 89 9.43 -6.61 11.05
C GLU A 89 9.45 -6.17 9.59
N LEU A 90 8.80 -5.07 9.23
CA LEU A 90 8.60 -4.69 7.84
C LEU A 90 9.38 -3.47 7.38
N ASN A 91 9.64 -2.52 8.28
CA ASN A 91 10.31 -1.29 7.86
C ASN A 91 11.74 -1.56 7.41
N GLY A 92 12.04 -1.23 6.15
CA GLY A 92 13.37 -1.40 5.58
C GLY A 92 13.65 -2.79 5.00
N VAL A 93 12.64 -3.63 4.89
CA VAL A 93 12.80 -5.00 4.36
C VAL A 93 12.60 -4.99 2.85
N ALA A 94 13.35 -5.83 2.14
CA ALA A 94 13.19 -6.03 0.70
C ALA A 94 13.33 -7.50 0.34
N PHE A 95 12.62 -7.93 -0.70
CA PHE A 95 12.78 -9.29 -1.23
C PHE A 95 12.49 -9.32 -2.74
N GLN A 96 12.99 -10.36 -3.40
CA GLN A 96 12.78 -10.58 -4.83
C GLN A 96 11.55 -11.43 -5.07
N SER A 97 10.80 -11.08 -6.11
CA SER A 97 9.65 -11.83 -6.57
C SER A 97 9.71 -11.98 -8.09
N PRO A 98 8.89 -12.85 -8.71
CA PRO A 98 8.81 -12.92 -10.18
C PRO A 98 8.41 -11.59 -10.83
N TYR A 99 7.76 -10.70 -10.08
CA TYR A 99 7.28 -9.41 -10.58
C TYR A 99 8.25 -8.28 -10.33
N GLY A 100 9.38 -8.55 -9.69
CA GLY A 100 10.43 -7.57 -9.42
C GLY A 100 10.88 -7.55 -7.97
N GLU A 101 11.61 -6.52 -7.61
CA GLU A 101 12.06 -6.30 -6.25
C GLU A 101 10.99 -5.56 -5.46
N TYR A 102 10.58 -6.15 -4.35
CA TYR A 102 9.62 -5.55 -3.42
C TYR A 102 10.37 -5.01 -2.22
N SER A 103 10.15 -3.74 -1.91
CA SER A 103 10.69 -3.13 -0.70
C SER A 103 9.55 -2.58 0.15
N PHE A 104 9.79 -2.52 1.46
CA PHE A 104 8.77 -2.10 2.42
C PHE A 104 9.30 -0.97 3.29
N ALA A 105 8.49 0.06 3.47
CA ALA A 105 8.71 1.10 4.44
C ALA A 105 7.41 1.37 5.17
N SER A 106 7.48 1.70 6.44
CA SER A 106 6.31 2.00 7.24
C SER A 106 6.49 3.33 7.94
N VAL A 107 5.44 4.14 7.95
CA VAL A 107 5.48 5.52 8.46
C VAL A 107 4.36 5.68 9.50
N PRO A 108 4.71 5.96 10.76
CA PRO A 108 3.70 6.14 11.80
C PRO A 108 3.16 7.57 11.84
N SER A 109 1.88 7.70 12.09
CA SER A 109 1.31 8.99 12.47
C SER A 109 1.62 9.23 13.96
N GLU A 110 2.19 10.38 14.27
CA GLU A 110 2.61 10.71 15.63
C GLU A 110 2.21 12.13 15.99
N GLY A 111 2.01 12.33 17.30
CA GLY A 111 1.70 13.64 17.84
C GLY A 111 0.35 14.15 17.35
N MET A 112 0.33 15.35 16.78
CA MET A 112 -0.90 16.00 16.32
C MET A 112 -1.28 15.66 14.88
N VAL A 113 -0.46 14.85 14.19
CA VAL A 113 -0.71 14.46 12.80
C VAL A 113 -1.56 13.19 12.81
N SER A 114 -2.72 13.24 12.20
CA SER A 114 -3.59 12.07 12.06
C SER A 114 -3.09 11.14 10.95
N ARG A 115 -3.55 9.89 10.99
CA ARG A 115 -3.25 8.93 9.92
C ARG A 115 -3.73 9.45 8.56
N GLU A 116 -4.92 10.06 8.52
CA GLU A 116 -5.46 10.68 7.30
C GLU A 116 -4.53 11.76 6.75
N ASP A 117 -4.13 12.70 7.61
CA ASP A 117 -3.26 13.80 7.19
C ASP A 117 -1.90 13.28 6.71
N LEU A 118 -1.33 12.32 7.41
CA LEU A 118 -0.07 11.71 7.00
C LEU A 118 -0.20 11.02 5.65
N PHE A 119 -1.30 10.30 5.44
CA PHE A 119 -1.54 9.63 4.15
C PHE A 119 -1.59 10.65 3.02
N LEU A 120 -2.32 11.74 3.21
CA LEU A 120 -2.45 12.78 2.18
C LEU A 120 -1.12 13.50 1.93
N ASP A 121 -0.32 13.73 2.99
CA ASP A 121 1.01 14.32 2.84
C ASP A 121 1.94 13.41 2.03
N LEU A 122 1.94 12.11 2.32
CA LEU A 122 2.75 11.16 1.57
C LEU A 122 2.26 11.02 0.13
N LEU A 123 0.95 11.07 -0.08
CA LEU A 123 0.38 11.07 -1.42
C LEU A 123 0.92 12.24 -2.24
N SER A 124 1.00 13.42 -1.65
CA SER A 124 1.56 14.61 -2.29
C SER A 124 3.06 14.42 -2.60
N ILE A 125 3.82 13.89 -1.66
CA ILE A 125 5.25 13.65 -1.85
C ILE A 125 5.49 12.68 -3.00
N VAL A 126 4.76 11.58 -3.04
CA VAL A 126 4.87 10.58 -4.10
C VAL A 126 4.45 11.18 -5.45
N SER A 127 3.36 11.97 -5.46
CA SER A 127 2.86 12.62 -6.67
C SER A 127 3.88 13.59 -7.27
N ASP A 128 4.64 14.27 -6.43
CA ASP A 128 5.61 15.27 -6.85
C ASP A 128 6.98 14.68 -7.21
N SER A 129 7.21 13.41 -6.91
CA SER A 129 8.51 12.77 -7.18
C SER A 129 8.66 12.40 -8.65
N ALA A 130 9.71 12.92 -9.29
CA ALA A 130 10.02 12.58 -10.68
C ALA A 130 10.45 11.12 -10.86
N ASP A 131 10.92 10.48 -9.79
CA ASP A 131 11.36 9.08 -9.84
C ASP A 131 10.19 8.11 -9.93
N VAL A 132 9.01 8.52 -9.47
CA VAL A 132 7.84 7.66 -9.44
C VAL A 132 7.12 7.74 -10.79
N LYS A 133 6.98 6.60 -11.45
CA LYS A 133 6.29 6.47 -12.73
C LYS A 133 4.87 5.97 -12.56
N ARG A 134 4.62 5.19 -11.50
CA ARG A 134 3.34 4.56 -11.25
C ARG A 134 3.01 4.65 -9.75
N MET A 135 1.79 5.07 -9.46
CA MET A 135 1.27 5.14 -8.11
C MET A 135 0.09 4.19 -7.97
N ILE A 136 0.13 3.36 -6.95
CA ILE A 136 -0.98 2.50 -6.57
C ILE A 136 -1.43 2.96 -5.19
N VAL A 137 -2.70 3.34 -5.07
CA VAL A 137 -3.20 4.00 -3.86
C VAL A 137 -4.30 3.17 -3.23
N ILE A 138 -4.07 2.76 -1.99
CA ILE A 138 -5.00 1.94 -1.20
C ILE A 138 -5.28 2.72 0.09
N SER A 139 -6.28 3.58 0.03
CA SER A 139 -6.67 4.47 1.13
C SER A 139 -7.89 3.93 1.86
N PHE A 140 -8.14 4.47 3.04
CA PHE A 140 -9.36 4.16 3.79
C PHE A 140 -10.51 4.99 3.23
N ASN A 141 -11.12 4.49 2.16
CA ASN A 141 -12.09 5.25 1.37
C ASN A 141 -13.34 5.65 2.16
N GLU A 142 -13.76 4.84 3.11
CA GLU A 142 -14.91 5.14 3.97
C GLU A 142 -14.65 6.35 4.88
N GLU A 143 -13.39 6.67 5.14
CA GLU A 143 -13.02 7.80 6.01
C GLU A 143 -12.68 9.05 5.21
N TYR A 144 -11.85 8.91 4.14
CA TYR A 144 -11.35 10.09 3.42
C TYR A 144 -11.13 9.85 1.91
N GLY A 145 -11.84 8.88 1.33
CA GLY A 145 -11.65 8.52 -0.08
C GLY A 145 -11.85 9.67 -1.06
N LYS A 146 -12.81 10.57 -0.77
CA LYS A 146 -13.06 11.72 -1.65
C LYS A 146 -11.85 12.65 -1.74
N LYS A 147 -11.18 12.90 -0.61
CA LYS A 147 -9.97 13.74 -0.59
C LYS A 147 -8.86 13.11 -1.41
N VAL A 148 -8.73 11.78 -1.35
CA VAL A 148 -7.75 11.05 -2.16
C VAL A 148 -8.08 11.15 -3.64
N THR A 149 -9.32 10.90 -4.02
CA THR A 149 -9.75 10.97 -5.41
C THR A 149 -9.52 12.36 -5.99
N ASP A 150 -9.87 13.41 -5.24
CA ASP A 150 -9.66 14.79 -5.67
C ASP A 150 -8.17 15.08 -5.87
N ALA A 151 -7.32 14.63 -4.94
CA ALA A 151 -5.87 14.80 -5.05
C ALA A 151 -5.31 14.06 -6.28
N LEU A 152 -5.79 12.86 -6.56
CA LEU A 152 -5.31 12.07 -7.69
C LEU A 152 -5.68 12.68 -9.04
N HIS A 153 -6.78 13.42 -9.12
CA HIS A 153 -7.16 14.12 -10.36
C HIS A 153 -6.15 15.20 -10.75
N GLU A 154 -5.38 15.71 -9.81
CA GLU A 154 -4.36 16.72 -10.07
C GLU A 154 -3.00 16.15 -10.49
N VAL A 155 -2.82 14.82 -10.40
CA VAL A 155 -1.55 14.19 -10.73
C VAL A 155 -1.39 14.12 -12.25
N LYS A 156 -0.22 14.55 -12.73
CA LYS A 156 0.13 14.57 -14.15
C LYS A 156 1.40 13.76 -14.39
N GLY A 157 1.47 13.13 -15.56
CA GLY A 157 2.69 12.45 -16.00
C GLY A 157 2.98 11.12 -15.34
N LYS A 158 2.03 10.55 -14.64
CA LYS A 158 2.17 9.26 -13.96
C LYS A 158 0.97 8.37 -14.24
N GLU A 159 1.21 7.05 -14.21
CA GLU A 159 0.11 6.08 -14.15
C GLU A 159 -0.40 6.04 -12.71
N VAL A 160 -1.69 6.25 -12.51
CA VAL A 160 -2.31 6.26 -11.19
C VAL A 160 -3.42 5.25 -11.13
N ILE A 161 -3.32 4.33 -10.18
CA ILE A 161 -4.30 3.27 -9.96
C ILE A 161 -4.81 3.41 -8.53
N GLN A 162 -6.10 3.64 -8.39
CA GLN A 162 -6.76 3.75 -7.08
C GLN A 162 -7.59 2.50 -6.83
N PHE A 163 -7.32 1.82 -5.73
CA PHE A 163 -8.14 0.68 -5.32
C PHE A 163 -9.33 1.20 -4.51
N LEU A 164 -10.53 0.91 -4.98
CA LEU A 164 -11.76 1.23 -4.25
C LEU A 164 -12.10 0.14 -3.26
N SER A 165 -11.64 -1.09 -3.54
CA SER A 165 -11.78 -2.24 -2.68
C SER A 165 -10.64 -3.21 -2.95
N LEU A 166 -10.23 -3.98 -1.95
CA LEU A 166 -9.23 -5.06 -2.11
C LEU A 166 -9.89 -6.42 -2.34
N ILE A 167 -11.23 -6.47 -2.31
CA ILE A 167 -11.97 -7.68 -2.62
C ILE A 167 -12.56 -7.49 -4.00
N HIS A 168 -12.59 -8.55 -4.82
CA HIS A 168 -13.02 -8.51 -6.22
C HIS A 168 -14.50 -8.14 -6.43
N ILE A 169 -14.97 -7.09 -5.79
CA ILE A 169 -16.31 -6.59 -5.98
C ILE A 169 -16.32 -5.43 -6.98
N SER A 170 -15.17 -4.76 -7.11
CA SER A 170 -15.01 -3.66 -8.08
C SER A 170 -13.58 -3.63 -8.61
N GLU A 171 -13.42 -3.28 -9.88
CA GLU A 171 -12.10 -3.14 -10.50
C GLU A 171 -11.40 -1.88 -9.99
N PRO A 172 -10.05 -1.88 -9.96
CA PRO A 172 -9.29 -0.66 -9.65
C PRO A 172 -9.62 0.45 -10.65
N THR A 173 -9.71 1.67 -10.14
CA THR A 173 -9.95 2.84 -10.97
C THR A 173 -8.62 3.40 -11.47
N ARG A 174 -8.49 3.58 -12.77
CA ARG A 174 -7.32 4.21 -13.40
C ARG A 174 -7.61 5.68 -13.65
N HIS A 175 -6.63 6.48 -13.31
CA HIS A 175 -6.70 7.93 -13.50
C HIS A 175 -5.73 8.41 -14.57
#